data_f2bd606d56be87b24023b3e47b25e4e9
#
_entry.id   f2bd606d56be87b24023b3e47b25e4e9
#
_cell.length_a   1.000
_cell.length_b   1.000
_cell.length_c   1.000
_cell.angle_alpha   90.00
_cell.angle_beta   90.00
_cell.angle_gamma   90.00
#
_symmetry.space_group_name_H-M   'P 1'
#
loop_
_entity.id
_entity.type
_entity.pdbx_description
1 polymer ?
#
loop_
_entity_poly.entity_id
_entity_poly.type
_entity_poly.pdbx_seq_one_letter_code
_entity_poly.pdbx_strand_id
1 'polypeptide(L)'
;MKKIVALILVCLMVLSGAAVAETLKMATNAAFPPYEYYDDETGEIVGIDAEVAAAICEKLGYDLEIVDMDFSAIVPAVTTGKADFGMAGMTVTEDRLQSVDFSDSYATGIQSVIVAEDSDITSVDDLFAEGANHKIGVQLGTTGDIYCSDDIQAAGLGEVVPYASGTDAVLALTTGKVDCVVIDNEPAKAFVAANEGLKILDTEYAVEDYAIALAKDSELTAKINEALAELKADGTLDAIVAKYIPAAD
;
A
#
# COMPACT_ATOMS: atom_id res chain seq x y z
N MET A 1 68.69 -39.39 -28.41
CA MET A 1 68.15 -38.04 -28.28
C MET A 1 66.68 -38.18 -28.09
N LYS A 2 66.19 -38.13 -26.84
CA LYS A 2 64.76 -38.31 -26.50
C LYS A 2 64.11 -36.94 -26.43
N LYS A 3 63.16 -36.66 -27.32
CA LYS A 3 62.35 -35.42 -27.31
C LYS A 3 61.23 -35.61 -26.31
N ILE A 4 61.26 -34.83 -25.22
CA ILE A 4 60.19 -34.74 -24.25
C ILE A 4 59.20 -33.69 -24.80
N VAL A 5 58.00 -34.10 -25.14
CA VAL A 5 56.89 -33.22 -25.49
C VAL A 5 56.14 -32.92 -24.19
N ALA A 6 56.26 -31.71 -23.69
CA ALA A 6 55.48 -31.24 -22.54
C ALA A 6 54.09 -30.82 -23.01
N LEU A 7 53.07 -31.57 -22.58
CA LEU A 7 51.67 -31.26 -22.80
C LEU A 7 51.21 -30.26 -21.70
N ILE A 8 51.05 -28.99 -22.06
CA ILE A 8 50.52 -27.98 -21.17
C ILE A 8 48.97 -28.11 -21.22
N LEU A 9 48.42 -28.68 -20.17
CA LEU A 9 46.96 -28.71 -19.94
C LEU A 9 46.51 -27.38 -19.37
N VAL A 10 45.97 -26.50 -20.22
CA VAL A 10 45.33 -25.25 -19.78
C VAL A 10 43.96 -25.62 -19.24
N CYS A 11 43.82 -25.72 -17.92
CA CYS A 11 42.51 -25.75 -17.24
C CYS A 11 41.90 -24.35 -17.34
N LEU A 12 40.94 -24.14 -18.26
CA LEU A 12 39.99 -23.06 -18.19
C LEU A 12 39.08 -23.31 -16.98
N MET A 13 39.36 -22.70 -15.84
CA MET A 13 38.38 -22.55 -14.78
C MET A 13 37.35 -21.54 -15.29
N VAL A 14 36.20 -22.04 -15.75
CA VAL A 14 35.00 -21.22 -15.89
C VAL A 14 34.54 -20.90 -14.47
N LEU A 15 34.92 -19.74 -13.95
CA LEU A 15 34.28 -19.14 -12.80
C LEU A 15 32.85 -18.77 -13.26
N SER A 16 31.92 -19.69 -13.06
CA SER A 16 30.50 -19.30 -13.01
C SER A 16 30.35 -18.48 -11.72
N GLY A 17 30.59 -17.17 -11.81
CA GLY A 17 30.15 -16.25 -10.79
C GLY A 17 28.64 -16.38 -10.73
N ALA A 18 28.10 -16.89 -9.62
CA ALA A 18 26.70 -16.70 -9.33
C ALA A 18 26.51 -15.16 -9.30
N ALA A 19 25.79 -14.62 -10.26
CA ALA A 19 25.37 -13.22 -10.19
C ALA A 19 24.51 -13.13 -8.92
N VAL A 20 24.94 -12.37 -7.94
CA VAL A 20 24.12 -12.01 -6.79
C VAL A 20 23.03 -11.16 -7.40
N ALA A 21 21.77 -11.54 -7.19
CA ALA A 21 20.63 -10.72 -7.63
C ALA A 21 20.76 -9.34 -6.98
N GLU A 22 20.49 -8.30 -7.73
CA GLU A 22 20.38 -6.95 -7.20
C GLU A 22 19.11 -6.87 -6.35
N THR A 23 19.15 -6.17 -5.21
CA THR A 23 18.01 -6.06 -4.30
C THR A 23 17.27 -4.77 -4.57
N LEU A 24 15.95 -4.85 -4.77
CA LEU A 24 15.05 -3.70 -4.81
C LEU A 24 14.42 -3.48 -3.44
N LYS A 25 14.37 -2.22 -3.01
CA LYS A 25 13.76 -1.78 -1.76
C LYS A 25 12.36 -1.24 -1.99
N MET A 26 11.37 -1.89 -1.39
CA MET A 26 9.99 -1.45 -1.34
C MET A 26 9.76 -0.66 -0.05
N ALA A 27 9.33 0.60 -0.15
CA ALA A 27 8.80 1.34 0.99
C ALA A 27 7.31 1.03 1.15
N THR A 28 6.89 0.75 2.38
CA THR A 28 5.50 0.45 2.72
C THR A 28 5.14 0.97 4.11
N ASN A 29 3.86 0.90 4.51
CA ASN A 29 3.40 1.14 5.87
C ASN A 29 2.61 -0.07 6.39
N ALA A 30 3.31 -0.97 7.09
CA ALA A 30 2.81 -2.29 7.46
C ALA A 30 1.77 -2.27 8.61
N ALA A 31 0.74 -1.42 8.46
CA ALA A 31 -0.40 -1.28 9.37
C ALA A 31 -1.73 -1.22 8.61
N PHE A 32 -1.79 -1.78 7.39
CA PHE A 32 -2.90 -1.65 6.46
C PHE A 32 -3.40 -3.00 5.91
N PRO A 33 -3.93 -3.89 6.79
CA PRO A 33 -4.44 -5.18 6.36
C PRO A 33 -5.66 -5.00 5.42
N PRO A 34 -5.80 -5.83 4.36
CA PRO A 34 -5.00 -6.99 4.03
C PRO A 34 -3.87 -6.71 3.01
N TYR A 35 -3.55 -5.43 2.73
CA TYR A 35 -2.54 -5.06 1.73
C TYR A 35 -1.12 -5.25 2.24
N GLU A 36 -0.79 -4.66 3.40
CA GLU A 36 0.51 -4.82 4.06
C GLU A 36 0.36 -4.72 5.59
N TYR A 37 0.82 -5.74 6.27
CA TYR A 37 0.75 -5.81 7.73
C TYR A 37 1.75 -6.82 8.28
N TYR A 38 2.06 -6.71 9.57
CA TYR A 38 2.87 -7.70 10.24
C TYR A 38 2.04 -8.95 10.56
N ASP A 39 2.52 -10.11 10.15
CA ASP A 39 1.97 -11.40 10.57
C ASP A 39 2.30 -11.65 12.04
N ASP A 40 1.29 -11.91 12.85
CA ASP A 40 1.44 -12.05 14.31
C ASP A 40 2.27 -13.26 14.73
N GLU A 41 2.37 -14.30 13.88
CA GLU A 41 3.10 -15.54 14.21
C GLU A 41 4.58 -15.45 13.80
N THR A 42 4.85 -14.87 12.64
CA THR A 42 6.21 -14.82 12.07
C THR A 42 6.92 -13.49 12.31
N GLY A 43 6.16 -12.40 12.48
CA GLY A 43 6.68 -11.04 12.54
C GLY A 43 7.16 -10.51 11.19
N GLU A 44 6.86 -11.21 10.10
CA GLU A 44 7.17 -10.78 8.74
C GLU A 44 6.06 -9.86 8.18
N ILE A 45 6.43 -9.00 7.24
CA ILE A 45 5.44 -8.18 6.52
C ILE A 45 4.83 -9.05 5.41
N VAL A 46 3.51 -9.19 5.47
CA VAL A 46 2.69 -10.00 4.55
C VAL A 46 1.55 -9.16 4.00
N GLY A 47 0.81 -9.69 3.04
CA GLY A 47 -0.36 -9.05 2.45
C GLY A 47 -0.26 -8.98 0.93
N ILE A 48 -1.28 -8.39 0.31
CA ILE A 48 -1.40 -8.29 -1.15
C ILE A 48 -0.18 -7.58 -1.73
N ASP A 49 0.18 -6.41 -1.18
CA ASP A 49 1.27 -5.58 -1.68
C ASP A 49 2.62 -6.28 -1.53
N ALA A 50 2.87 -6.92 -0.39
CA ALA A 50 4.09 -7.68 -0.15
C ALA A 50 4.24 -8.86 -1.13
N GLU A 51 3.16 -9.62 -1.39
CA GLU A 51 3.20 -10.76 -2.30
C GLU A 51 3.26 -10.34 -3.77
N VAL A 52 2.55 -9.28 -4.17
CA VAL A 52 2.64 -8.73 -5.54
C VAL A 52 4.04 -8.18 -5.81
N ALA A 53 4.62 -7.43 -4.86
CA ALA A 53 5.99 -6.94 -4.97
C ALA A 53 7.01 -8.09 -5.10
N ALA A 54 6.85 -9.15 -4.29
CA ALA A 54 7.71 -10.35 -4.39
C ALA A 54 7.58 -11.03 -5.75
N ALA A 55 6.36 -11.19 -6.28
CA ALA A 55 6.13 -11.79 -7.58
C ALA A 55 6.72 -10.94 -8.74
N ILE A 56 6.63 -9.60 -8.63
CA ILE A 56 7.28 -8.67 -9.58
C ILE A 56 8.80 -8.83 -9.53
N CYS A 57 9.40 -8.80 -8.33
CA CYS A 57 10.84 -8.93 -8.18
C CYS A 57 11.34 -10.28 -8.69
N GLU A 58 10.63 -11.38 -8.43
CA GLU A 58 10.95 -12.71 -8.96
C GLU A 58 10.97 -12.71 -10.49
N LYS A 59 9.92 -12.16 -11.15
CA LYS A 59 9.87 -12.06 -12.62
C LYS A 59 11.01 -11.23 -13.20
N LEU A 60 11.44 -10.19 -12.50
CA LEU A 60 12.49 -9.29 -12.94
C LEU A 60 13.90 -9.78 -12.57
N GLY A 61 14.01 -10.83 -11.73
CA GLY A 61 15.29 -11.40 -11.27
C GLY A 61 15.99 -10.58 -10.21
N TYR A 62 15.24 -9.85 -9.38
CA TYR A 62 15.70 -9.08 -8.22
C TYR A 62 15.34 -9.78 -6.90
N ASP A 63 16.15 -9.55 -5.86
CA ASP A 63 15.74 -9.81 -4.49
C ASP A 63 14.88 -8.64 -3.98
N LEU A 64 13.94 -8.89 -3.05
CA LEU A 64 13.09 -7.86 -2.46
C LEU A 64 13.50 -7.60 -1.00
N GLU A 65 13.65 -6.32 -0.64
CA GLU A 65 13.73 -5.83 0.73
C GLU A 65 12.51 -4.94 1.02
N ILE A 66 11.66 -5.32 1.97
CA ILE A 66 10.50 -4.50 2.38
C ILE A 66 10.91 -3.65 3.57
N VAL A 67 10.69 -2.33 3.46
CA VAL A 67 11.05 -1.35 4.49
C VAL A 67 9.81 -0.65 4.99
N ASP A 68 9.45 -0.93 6.26
CA ASP A 68 8.32 -0.27 6.93
C ASP A 68 8.67 1.15 7.35
N MET A 69 7.72 2.07 7.12
CA MET A 69 7.83 3.48 7.52
C MET A 69 6.45 4.13 7.60
N ASP A 70 6.37 5.33 8.16
CA ASP A 70 5.14 6.11 8.11
C ASP A 70 4.67 6.33 6.66
N PHE A 71 3.36 6.23 6.40
CA PHE A 71 2.80 6.37 5.05
C PHE A 71 3.25 7.67 4.36
N SER A 72 3.22 8.79 5.09
CA SER A 72 3.66 10.10 4.59
C SER A 72 5.15 10.18 4.21
N ALA A 73 5.97 9.21 4.65
CA ALA A 73 7.40 9.13 4.33
C ALA A 73 7.70 8.34 3.05
N ILE A 74 6.74 7.59 2.50
CA ILE A 74 6.95 6.68 1.35
C ILE A 74 7.35 7.47 0.10
N VAL A 75 6.55 8.46 -0.32
CA VAL A 75 6.85 9.29 -1.51
C VAL A 75 8.21 10.01 -1.34
N PRO A 76 8.53 10.65 -0.19
CA PRO A 76 9.88 11.15 0.08
C PRO A 76 10.99 10.09 0.00
N ALA A 77 10.77 8.86 0.45
CA ALA A 77 11.76 7.80 0.37
C ALA A 77 12.06 7.41 -1.10
N VAL A 78 11.03 7.30 -1.92
CA VAL A 78 11.16 7.02 -3.37
C VAL A 78 11.86 8.16 -4.10
N THR A 79 11.43 9.41 -3.88
CA THR A 79 12.02 10.58 -4.57
C THR A 79 13.48 10.83 -4.22
N THR A 80 13.92 10.41 -3.03
CA THR A 80 15.31 10.56 -2.57
C THR A 80 16.18 9.32 -2.83
N GLY A 81 15.63 8.26 -3.42
CA GLY A 81 16.34 7.01 -3.71
C GLY A 81 16.68 6.19 -2.46
N LYS A 82 15.98 6.41 -1.34
CA LYS A 82 16.06 5.55 -0.14
C LYS A 82 15.29 4.24 -0.33
N ALA A 83 14.26 4.26 -1.16
CA ALA A 83 13.56 3.11 -1.67
C ALA A 83 13.49 3.20 -3.20
N ASP A 84 13.46 2.05 -3.87
CA ASP A 84 13.39 1.96 -5.32
C ASP A 84 11.96 2.18 -5.81
N PHE A 85 10.97 1.75 -5.00
CA PHE A 85 9.54 1.96 -5.23
C PHE A 85 8.76 1.98 -3.92
N GLY A 86 7.54 2.53 -3.97
CA GLY A 86 6.58 2.53 -2.86
C GLY A 86 5.33 1.74 -3.24
N MET A 87 4.89 0.85 -2.36
CA MET A 87 3.66 0.07 -2.51
C MET A 87 2.99 -0.07 -1.15
N ALA A 88 1.82 0.54 -0.98
CA ALA A 88 1.15 0.71 0.30
C ALA A 88 -0.33 1.08 0.12
N GLY A 89 -1.08 0.34 -0.72
CA GLY A 89 -2.43 0.73 -1.09
C GLY A 89 -2.47 2.17 -1.62
N MET A 90 -1.44 2.59 -2.36
CA MET A 90 -1.24 4.00 -2.66
C MET A 90 -2.05 4.44 -3.88
N THR A 91 -2.98 5.36 -3.65
CA THR A 91 -3.82 5.97 -4.68
C THR A 91 -3.01 6.88 -5.60
N VAL A 92 -3.27 6.79 -6.89
CA VAL A 92 -2.78 7.75 -7.89
C VAL A 92 -3.52 9.07 -7.73
N THR A 93 -2.81 10.15 -7.39
CA THR A 93 -3.37 11.50 -7.31
C THR A 93 -2.53 12.48 -8.13
N GLU A 94 -3.16 13.59 -8.59
CA GLU A 94 -2.44 14.63 -9.33
C GLU A 94 -1.29 15.24 -8.52
N ASP A 95 -1.44 15.39 -7.21
CA ASP A 95 -0.40 15.94 -6.34
C ASP A 95 0.78 14.97 -6.22
N ARG A 96 0.52 13.68 -6.02
CA ARG A 96 1.58 12.65 -5.98
C ARG A 96 2.30 12.55 -7.32
N LEU A 97 1.56 12.64 -8.44
CA LEU A 97 2.12 12.68 -9.80
C LEU A 97 3.06 13.86 -10.06
N GLN A 98 3.05 14.92 -9.27
CA GLN A 98 4.07 15.98 -9.38
C GLN A 98 5.44 15.51 -8.90
N SER A 99 5.50 14.55 -7.98
CA SER A 99 6.72 14.10 -7.32
C SER A 99 7.20 12.72 -7.75
N VAL A 100 6.30 11.82 -8.12
CA VAL A 100 6.57 10.43 -8.52
C VAL A 100 5.85 10.08 -9.80
N ASP A 101 6.30 9.01 -10.47
CA ASP A 101 5.51 8.32 -11.48
C ASP A 101 4.82 7.11 -10.83
N PHE A 102 3.78 6.62 -11.46
CA PHE A 102 3.07 5.42 -11.01
C PHE A 102 3.11 4.33 -12.08
N SER A 103 3.05 3.09 -11.63
CA SER A 103 2.77 1.95 -12.48
C SER A 103 1.33 1.97 -13.01
N ASP A 104 0.98 1.01 -13.86
CA ASP A 104 -0.42 0.65 -14.09
C ASP A 104 -1.06 0.23 -12.76
N SER A 105 -2.37 0.50 -12.59
CA SER A 105 -3.13 0.12 -11.40
C SER A 105 -3.12 -1.40 -11.21
N TYR A 106 -2.92 -1.87 -9.97
CA TYR A 106 -2.99 -3.30 -9.62
C TYR A 106 -4.21 -3.66 -8.77
N ALA A 107 -4.86 -2.67 -8.14
CA ALA A 107 -6.06 -2.85 -7.33
C ALA A 107 -6.92 -1.57 -7.33
N THR A 108 -8.14 -1.69 -6.83
CA THR A 108 -9.05 -0.56 -6.61
C THR A 108 -9.34 -0.44 -5.13
N GLY A 109 -9.22 0.78 -4.59
CA GLY A 109 -9.60 1.14 -3.23
C GLY A 109 -10.94 1.85 -3.19
N ILE A 110 -11.60 1.80 -2.04
CA ILE A 110 -12.84 2.53 -1.77
C ILE A 110 -12.70 3.20 -0.41
N GLN A 111 -12.75 4.52 -0.36
CA GLN A 111 -12.80 5.26 0.91
C GLN A 111 -14.16 5.04 1.57
N SER A 112 -14.14 4.61 2.82
CA SER A 112 -15.30 4.28 3.63
C SER A 112 -15.25 4.97 4.99
N VAL A 113 -16.38 5.00 5.68
CA VAL A 113 -16.50 5.63 7.00
C VAL A 113 -16.81 4.58 8.06
N ILE A 114 -15.96 4.50 9.08
CA ILE A 114 -16.20 3.69 10.29
C ILE A 114 -16.80 4.58 11.36
N VAL A 115 -17.88 4.11 12.00
CA VAL A 115 -18.54 4.77 13.13
C VAL A 115 -18.83 3.77 14.24
N ALA A 116 -19.16 4.27 15.44
CA ALA A 116 -19.73 3.43 16.49
C ALA A 116 -21.11 2.89 16.06
N GLU A 117 -21.50 1.70 16.54
CA GLU A 117 -22.80 1.09 16.19
C GLU A 117 -24.00 2.00 16.54
N ASP A 118 -23.89 2.76 17.65
CA ASP A 118 -24.92 3.69 18.13
C ASP A 118 -24.73 5.14 17.63
N SER A 119 -23.85 5.37 16.66
CA SER A 119 -23.58 6.69 16.06
C SER A 119 -24.82 7.23 15.34
N ASP A 120 -25.02 8.54 15.47
CA ASP A 120 -26.03 9.29 14.71
C ASP A 120 -25.60 9.54 13.24
N ILE A 121 -24.32 9.33 12.91
CA ILE A 121 -23.80 9.39 11.53
C ILE A 121 -24.24 8.09 10.82
N THR A 122 -25.07 8.23 9.79
CA THR A 122 -25.73 7.10 9.10
C THR A 122 -25.34 6.98 7.62
N SER A 123 -24.79 8.03 7.06
CA SER A 123 -24.29 8.10 5.68
C SER A 123 -23.11 9.05 5.56
N VAL A 124 -22.36 8.95 4.47
CA VAL A 124 -21.28 9.90 4.14
C VAL A 124 -21.83 11.32 4.02
N ASP A 125 -23.07 11.50 3.54
CA ASP A 125 -23.70 12.82 3.40
C ASP A 125 -23.84 13.58 4.73
N ASP A 126 -23.95 12.86 5.86
CA ASP A 126 -24.06 13.48 7.18
C ASP A 126 -22.79 14.26 7.55
N LEU A 127 -21.63 13.89 6.99
CA LEU A 127 -20.36 14.61 7.20
C LEU A 127 -20.33 15.97 6.51
N PHE A 128 -21.16 16.14 5.46
CA PHE A 128 -21.27 17.37 4.67
C PHE A 128 -22.46 18.26 5.11
N ALA A 129 -23.21 17.82 6.10
CA ALA A 129 -24.37 18.59 6.55
C ALA A 129 -23.94 19.89 7.23
N GLU A 130 -24.65 20.99 6.94
CA GLU A 130 -24.40 22.29 7.57
C GLU A 130 -24.56 22.17 9.10
N GLY A 131 -23.51 22.52 9.85
CA GLY A 131 -23.50 22.44 11.31
C GLY A 131 -23.22 21.05 11.88
N ALA A 132 -22.82 20.07 11.06
CA ALA A 132 -22.44 18.73 11.51
C ALA A 132 -21.33 18.76 12.55
N ASN A 133 -20.23 19.48 12.27
CA ASN A 133 -19.09 19.68 13.17
C ASN A 133 -18.49 18.40 13.74
N HIS A 134 -18.54 17.30 12.99
CA HIS A 134 -17.95 16.02 13.40
C HIS A 134 -16.43 16.09 13.45
N LYS A 135 -15.84 15.33 14.36
CA LYS A 135 -14.39 15.07 14.39
C LYS A 135 -14.10 13.80 13.63
N ILE A 136 -13.33 13.92 12.57
CA ILE A 136 -13.04 12.84 11.63
C ILE A 136 -11.60 12.41 11.80
N GLY A 137 -11.40 11.17 12.27
CA GLY A 137 -10.08 10.55 12.35
C GLY A 137 -9.64 10.07 10.97
N VAL A 138 -8.40 10.36 10.60
CA VAL A 138 -7.80 9.94 9.33
C VAL A 138 -6.35 9.53 9.55
N GLN A 139 -5.78 8.75 8.64
CA GLN A 139 -4.35 8.53 8.64
C GLN A 139 -3.66 9.64 7.85
N LEU A 140 -2.63 10.25 8.43
CA LEU A 140 -1.89 11.38 7.87
C LEU A 140 -1.34 11.09 6.46
N GLY A 141 -1.65 11.96 5.51
CA GLY A 141 -1.14 11.93 4.14
C GLY A 141 -1.81 10.92 3.22
N THR A 142 -2.84 10.18 3.69
CA THR A 142 -3.68 9.34 2.84
C THR A 142 -4.70 10.18 2.06
N THR A 143 -5.39 9.58 1.09
CA THR A 143 -6.49 10.25 0.38
C THR A 143 -7.67 10.55 1.30
N GLY A 144 -7.93 9.72 2.30
CA GLY A 144 -8.92 10.02 3.34
C GLY A 144 -8.61 11.31 4.10
N ASP A 145 -7.34 11.57 4.44
CA ASP A 145 -6.91 12.83 5.04
C ASP A 145 -7.10 14.01 4.07
N ILE A 146 -6.63 13.85 2.82
CA ILE A 146 -6.70 14.90 1.80
C ILE A 146 -8.16 15.30 1.54
N TYR A 147 -9.03 14.34 1.23
CA TYR A 147 -10.44 14.60 0.92
C TYR A 147 -11.19 15.22 2.10
N CYS A 148 -11.04 14.66 3.30
CA CYS A 148 -11.69 15.23 4.47
C CYS A 148 -11.20 16.66 4.78
N SER A 149 -9.91 16.91 4.57
CA SER A 149 -9.33 18.25 4.77
C SER A 149 -9.86 19.26 3.75
N ASP A 150 -9.93 18.89 2.48
CA ASP A 150 -10.35 19.76 1.39
C ASP A 150 -11.87 19.94 1.36
N ASP A 151 -12.64 18.87 1.50
CA ASP A 151 -14.09 18.89 1.29
C ASP A 151 -14.86 19.27 2.56
N ILE A 152 -14.36 18.91 3.74
CA ILE A 152 -15.07 19.09 5.02
C ILE A 152 -14.43 20.18 5.88
N GLN A 153 -13.14 20.06 6.21
CA GLN A 153 -12.48 21.01 7.11
C GLN A 153 -12.35 22.40 6.48
N ALA A 154 -11.91 22.49 5.22
CA ALA A 154 -11.79 23.75 4.52
C ALA A 154 -13.16 24.45 4.32
N ALA A 155 -14.24 23.68 4.19
CA ALA A 155 -15.61 24.19 4.13
C ALA A 155 -16.18 24.56 5.51
N GLY A 156 -15.47 24.27 6.62
CA GLY A 156 -15.94 24.57 7.98
C GLY A 156 -17.07 23.66 8.46
N LEU A 157 -17.20 22.46 7.89
CA LEU A 157 -18.27 21.50 8.21
C LEU A 157 -17.87 20.52 9.33
N GLY A 158 -16.56 20.35 9.60
CA GLY A 158 -16.03 19.45 10.62
C GLY A 158 -14.56 19.72 10.93
N GLU A 159 -14.02 18.92 11.85
CA GLU A 159 -12.60 18.93 12.27
C GLU A 159 -11.92 17.64 11.82
N VAL A 160 -10.85 17.72 11.03
CA VAL A 160 -10.04 16.55 10.64
C VAL A 160 -8.90 16.36 11.65
N VAL A 161 -8.79 15.15 12.17
CA VAL A 161 -7.78 14.79 13.19
C VAL A 161 -6.87 13.70 12.61
N PRO A 162 -5.67 14.06 12.10
CA PRO A 162 -4.76 13.11 11.50
C PRO A 162 -4.00 12.31 12.58
N TYR A 163 -3.84 11.00 12.32
CA TYR A 163 -3.08 10.05 13.14
C TYR A 163 -1.94 9.43 12.33
N ALA A 164 -0.94 8.86 13.00
CA ALA A 164 0.19 8.21 12.35
C ALA A 164 -0.23 6.93 11.59
N SER A 165 -1.25 6.23 12.09
CA SER A 165 -1.77 4.99 11.48
C SER A 165 -3.29 4.93 11.51
N GLY A 166 -3.88 4.06 10.67
CA GLY A 166 -5.31 3.73 10.73
C GLY A 166 -5.70 3.11 12.07
N THR A 167 -4.83 2.30 12.66
CA THR A 167 -5.03 1.72 14.00
C THR A 167 -5.19 2.78 15.08
N ASP A 168 -4.35 3.85 15.05
CA ASP A 168 -4.45 4.95 16.01
C ASP A 168 -5.75 5.76 15.81
N ALA A 169 -6.18 5.96 14.56
CA ALA A 169 -7.45 6.62 14.25
C ALA A 169 -8.65 5.81 14.79
N VAL A 170 -8.66 4.50 14.58
CA VAL A 170 -9.71 3.60 15.11
C VAL A 170 -9.68 3.54 16.64
N LEU A 171 -8.51 3.53 17.27
CA LEU A 171 -8.39 3.64 18.74
C LEU A 171 -8.96 4.98 19.25
N ALA A 172 -8.78 6.06 18.49
CA ALA A 172 -9.37 7.35 18.82
C ALA A 172 -10.91 7.32 18.74
N LEU A 173 -11.48 6.62 17.76
CA LEU A 173 -12.92 6.41 17.63
C LEU A 173 -13.46 5.58 18.81
N THR A 174 -12.86 4.42 19.13
CA THR A 174 -13.30 3.57 20.24
C THR A 174 -13.22 4.26 21.60
N THR A 175 -12.34 5.26 21.75
CA THR A 175 -12.18 6.07 22.96
C THR A 175 -12.96 7.38 22.94
N GLY A 176 -13.78 7.65 21.93
CA GLY A 176 -14.62 8.83 21.81
C GLY A 176 -13.87 10.14 21.60
N LYS A 177 -12.65 10.10 21.03
CA LYS A 177 -11.87 11.29 20.69
C LYS A 177 -12.23 11.85 19.32
N VAL A 178 -12.73 10.98 18.44
CA VAL A 178 -13.31 11.33 17.13
C VAL A 178 -14.66 10.65 16.98
N ASP A 179 -15.52 11.16 16.10
CA ASP A 179 -16.88 10.69 15.88
C ASP A 179 -16.96 9.61 14.80
N CYS A 180 -16.00 9.63 13.87
CA CYS A 180 -15.85 8.64 12.80
C CYS A 180 -14.40 8.57 12.34
N VAL A 181 -14.10 7.54 11.52
CA VAL A 181 -12.80 7.37 10.83
C VAL A 181 -13.07 7.19 9.35
N VAL A 182 -12.36 7.95 8.49
CA VAL A 182 -12.33 7.75 7.05
C VAL A 182 -11.08 6.99 6.67
N ILE A 183 -11.26 5.83 6.05
CA ILE A 183 -10.20 4.91 5.65
C ILE A 183 -10.72 3.98 4.55
N ASP A 184 -9.81 3.31 3.85
CA ASP A 184 -10.16 2.34 2.81
C ASP A 184 -10.99 1.16 3.34
N ASN A 185 -11.90 0.67 2.50
CA ASN A 185 -12.91 -0.31 2.85
C ASN A 185 -12.34 -1.65 3.35
N GLU A 186 -11.30 -2.19 2.71
CA GLU A 186 -10.76 -3.48 3.14
C GLU A 186 -10.05 -3.38 4.49
N PRO A 187 -9.18 -2.39 4.77
CA PRO A 187 -8.70 -2.12 6.13
C PRO A 187 -9.82 -1.82 7.12
N ALA A 188 -10.86 -1.07 6.70
CA ALA A 188 -12.02 -0.81 7.56
C ALA A 188 -12.70 -2.10 8.02
N LYS A 189 -12.89 -3.07 7.12
CA LYS A 189 -13.44 -4.40 7.46
C LYS A 189 -12.58 -5.14 8.48
N ALA A 190 -11.25 -5.10 8.31
CA ALA A 190 -10.32 -5.73 9.25
C ALA A 190 -10.40 -5.06 10.63
N PHE A 191 -10.43 -3.73 10.69
CA PHE A 191 -10.55 -2.98 11.94
C PHE A 191 -11.88 -3.21 12.64
N VAL A 192 -13.01 -3.22 11.91
CA VAL A 192 -14.33 -3.49 12.49
C VAL A 192 -14.42 -4.93 13.00
N ALA A 193 -13.85 -5.90 12.27
CA ALA A 193 -13.81 -7.29 12.74
C ALA A 193 -12.99 -7.47 14.04
N ALA A 194 -11.96 -6.64 14.25
CA ALA A 194 -11.10 -6.68 15.44
C ALA A 194 -11.62 -5.84 16.61
N ASN A 195 -12.63 -4.97 16.41
CA ASN A 195 -13.13 -4.03 17.42
C ASN A 195 -14.67 -4.11 17.50
N GLU A 196 -15.19 -4.73 18.56
CA GLU A 196 -16.63 -4.78 18.80
C GLU A 196 -17.24 -3.38 18.95
N GLY A 197 -18.47 -3.18 18.53
CA GLY A 197 -19.21 -1.92 18.64
C GLY A 197 -18.90 -0.89 17.57
N LEU A 198 -18.22 -1.29 16.50
CA LEU A 198 -17.99 -0.49 15.30
C LEU A 198 -18.75 -1.05 14.09
N LYS A 199 -19.10 -0.18 13.16
CA LYS A 199 -19.67 -0.53 11.84
C LYS A 199 -19.10 0.35 10.75
N ILE A 200 -19.13 -0.15 9.51
CA ILE A 200 -18.84 0.64 8.30
C ILE A 200 -20.18 1.14 7.76
N LEU A 201 -20.22 2.39 7.31
CA LEU A 201 -21.40 2.92 6.60
C LEU A 201 -21.53 2.27 5.22
N ASP A 202 -22.78 2.05 4.78
CA ASP A 202 -23.06 1.45 3.45
C ASP A 202 -22.75 2.39 2.27
N THR A 203 -22.50 3.69 2.54
CA THR A 203 -22.20 4.69 1.53
C THR A 203 -20.68 4.84 1.35
N GLU A 204 -20.24 4.81 0.08
CA GLU A 204 -18.85 5.02 -0.30
C GLU A 204 -18.50 6.51 -0.34
N TYR A 205 -17.31 6.89 0.13
CA TYR A 205 -16.83 8.27 0.03
C TYR A 205 -16.17 8.53 -1.34
N ALA A 206 -15.25 7.67 -1.77
CA ALA A 206 -14.55 7.75 -3.05
C ALA A 206 -14.09 6.37 -3.52
N VAL A 207 -13.97 6.21 -4.85
CA VAL A 207 -13.36 5.03 -5.49
C VAL A 207 -12.04 5.45 -6.12
N GLU A 208 -10.99 4.67 -5.91
CA GLU A 208 -9.61 5.01 -6.20
C GLU A 208 -8.85 3.86 -6.86
N ASP A 209 -7.81 4.20 -7.63
CA ASP A 209 -6.90 3.22 -8.23
C ASP A 209 -5.59 3.18 -7.44
N TYR A 210 -5.19 1.98 -7.00
CA TYR A 210 -3.89 1.75 -6.36
C TYR A 210 -2.84 1.39 -7.39
N ALA A 211 -1.67 2.03 -7.27
CA ALA A 211 -0.53 1.78 -8.12
C ALA A 211 0.79 1.90 -7.34
N ILE A 212 1.85 1.38 -7.94
CA ILE A 212 3.21 1.39 -7.38
C ILE A 212 3.85 2.74 -7.70
N ALA A 213 4.31 3.47 -6.67
CA ALA A 213 4.99 4.74 -6.81
C ALA A 213 6.49 4.54 -7.12
N LEU A 214 6.99 5.24 -8.13
CA LEU A 214 8.40 5.19 -8.57
C LEU A 214 8.97 6.61 -8.71
N ALA A 215 10.29 6.72 -8.67
CA ALA A 215 10.93 7.99 -8.99
C ALA A 215 10.56 8.44 -10.41
N LYS A 216 10.50 9.76 -10.62
CA LYS A 216 10.22 10.33 -11.94
C LYS A 216 11.20 9.79 -12.99
N ASP A 217 10.67 9.45 -14.16
CA ASP A 217 11.41 8.95 -15.31
C ASP A 217 12.24 7.68 -15.02
N SER A 218 11.84 6.88 -14.02
CA SER A 218 12.52 5.63 -13.66
C SER A 218 12.34 4.59 -14.77
N GLU A 219 13.46 3.99 -15.20
CA GLU A 219 13.43 2.84 -16.11
C GLU A 219 12.72 1.61 -15.50
N LEU A 220 12.60 1.56 -14.18
CA LEU A 220 11.92 0.49 -13.46
C LEU A 220 10.41 0.51 -13.71
N THR A 221 9.81 1.68 -13.98
CA THR A 221 8.37 1.82 -14.26
C THR A 221 7.91 0.92 -15.42
N ALA A 222 8.64 0.94 -16.53
CA ALA A 222 8.30 0.11 -17.69
C ALA A 222 8.44 -1.39 -17.39
N LYS A 223 9.49 -1.79 -16.64
CA LYS A 223 9.73 -3.18 -16.25
C LYS A 223 8.65 -3.69 -15.29
N ILE A 224 8.26 -2.88 -14.32
CA ILE A 224 7.18 -3.21 -13.37
C ILE A 224 5.84 -3.35 -14.11
N ASN A 225 5.52 -2.46 -15.05
CA ASN A 225 4.29 -2.56 -15.84
C ASN A 225 4.26 -3.83 -16.70
N GLU A 226 5.38 -4.22 -17.30
CA GLU A 226 5.48 -5.48 -18.03
C GLU A 226 5.25 -6.68 -17.11
N ALA A 227 5.91 -6.72 -15.94
CA ALA A 227 5.71 -7.77 -14.94
C ALA A 227 4.27 -7.82 -14.42
N LEU A 228 3.65 -6.66 -14.11
CA LEU A 228 2.24 -6.59 -13.70
C LEU A 228 1.29 -7.10 -14.78
N ALA A 229 1.53 -6.75 -16.05
CA ALA A 229 0.73 -7.25 -17.16
C ALA A 229 0.81 -8.77 -17.28
N GLU A 230 2.00 -9.36 -17.09
CA GLU A 230 2.18 -10.81 -17.06
C GLU A 230 1.46 -11.47 -15.88
N LEU A 231 1.59 -10.89 -14.64
CA LEU A 231 0.91 -11.41 -13.45
C LEU A 231 -0.61 -11.36 -13.58
N LYS A 232 -1.14 -10.35 -14.27
CA LYS A 232 -2.57 -10.27 -14.62
C LYS A 232 -2.95 -11.35 -15.63
N ALA A 233 -2.14 -11.51 -16.70
CA ALA A 233 -2.43 -12.43 -17.79
C ALA A 233 -2.37 -13.91 -17.38
N ASP A 234 -1.47 -14.27 -16.46
CA ASP A 234 -1.31 -15.65 -15.98
C ASP A 234 -2.19 -15.96 -14.74
N GLY A 235 -2.92 -14.98 -14.21
CA GLY A 235 -3.83 -15.13 -13.08
C GLY A 235 -3.14 -15.09 -11.70
N THR A 236 -1.84 -14.84 -11.63
CA THR A 236 -1.10 -14.76 -10.38
C THR A 236 -1.60 -13.60 -9.50
N LEU A 237 -1.84 -12.42 -10.10
CA LEU A 237 -2.36 -11.27 -9.37
C LEU A 237 -3.73 -11.58 -8.74
N ASP A 238 -4.65 -12.17 -9.51
CA ASP A 238 -5.98 -12.54 -9.04
C ASP A 238 -5.90 -13.59 -7.92
N ALA A 239 -4.97 -14.54 -8.02
CA ALA A 239 -4.76 -15.55 -6.99
C ALA A 239 -4.23 -14.96 -5.69
N ILE A 240 -3.31 -13.98 -5.77
CA ILE A 240 -2.81 -13.26 -4.58
C ILE A 240 -3.96 -12.47 -3.94
N VAL A 241 -4.70 -11.69 -4.71
CA VAL A 241 -5.85 -10.92 -4.18
C VAL A 241 -6.88 -11.84 -3.53
N ALA A 242 -7.27 -12.92 -4.19
CA ALA A 242 -8.28 -13.87 -3.68
C ALA A 242 -7.86 -14.61 -2.39
N LYS A 243 -6.56 -14.70 -2.10
CA LYS A 243 -6.03 -15.24 -0.84
C LYS A 243 -6.41 -14.38 0.36
N TYR A 244 -6.47 -13.06 0.18
CA TYR A 244 -6.68 -12.07 1.24
C TYR A 244 -8.09 -11.49 1.23
N ILE A 245 -8.68 -11.31 0.05
CA ILE A 245 -10.02 -10.77 -0.18
C ILE A 245 -10.83 -11.83 -0.93
N PRO A 246 -11.50 -12.75 -0.20
CA PRO A 246 -12.34 -13.73 -0.86
C PRO A 246 -13.50 -13.05 -1.59
N ALA A 247 -13.87 -13.58 -2.76
CA ALA A 247 -15.04 -13.08 -3.49
C ALA A 247 -16.27 -13.14 -2.59
N ALA A 248 -17.09 -12.08 -2.64
CA ALA A 248 -18.38 -12.07 -1.94
C ALA A 248 -19.29 -13.15 -2.55
N ASP A 249 -19.89 -13.98 -1.69
CA ASP A 249 -20.84 -15.03 -2.06
C ASP A 249 -22.17 -14.45 -2.61
#